data_bd419814dade0b31b1ca96ec473a5f9d
#
_entry.id   bd419814dade0b31b1ca96ec473a5f9d
#
_cell.length_a   1.000
_cell.length_b   1.000
_cell.length_c   1.000
_cell.angle_alpha   90.00
_cell.angle_beta   90.00
_cell.angle_gamma   90.00
#
_symmetry.space_group_name_H-M   'P 1'
#
loop_
_entity.id
_entity.type
_entity.pdbx_description
1 polymer ?
#
loop_
_entity_poly.entity_id
_entity_poly.type
_entity_poly.pdbx_seq_one_letter_code
_entity_poly.pdbx_strand_id
1 'polypeptide(L)'
;RQKDDRWKSDALGDSVYHMADSGCLTCCVAAALQMQQISVDGLPENADAGEVNQFFSEHGVYDSAGNLLWEMLEQTAGVSVRKQDAAELQDGELDQELAAGRYPIVRVKMPKSGSYHYVLLVGSADGTYLCMDPLQTKEQTVPLSDFGGKIYAVRVLQS
;
A
#
# COMPACT_ATOMS: atom_id res chain seq x y z
N ARG A 1 -8.55 -3.47 -4.75
CA ARG A 1 -9.60 -3.35 -3.68
C ARG A 1 -9.49 -4.55 -2.75
N GLN A 2 -9.35 -4.29 -1.46
CA GLN A 2 -9.15 -5.36 -0.48
C GLN A 2 -10.38 -6.27 -0.29
N LYS A 3 -11.58 -5.79 -0.59
CA LYS A 3 -12.82 -6.56 -0.48
C LYS A 3 -13.30 -7.15 -1.81
N ASP A 4 -12.42 -7.23 -2.80
CA ASP A 4 -12.73 -7.89 -4.06
C ASP A 4 -13.07 -9.36 -3.83
N ASP A 5 -14.15 -9.84 -4.44
CA ASP A 5 -14.65 -11.20 -4.24
C ASP A 5 -13.62 -12.28 -4.58
N ARG A 6 -12.68 -11.97 -5.47
CA ARG A 6 -11.64 -12.93 -5.89
C ARG A 6 -10.67 -13.30 -4.77
N TRP A 7 -10.45 -12.40 -3.78
CA TRP A 7 -9.46 -12.62 -2.72
C TRP A 7 -9.86 -12.13 -1.33
N LYS A 8 -11.06 -11.59 -1.14
CA LYS A 8 -11.48 -11.00 0.15
C LYS A 8 -11.36 -11.96 1.34
N SER A 9 -11.50 -13.26 1.08
CA SER A 9 -11.44 -14.30 2.11
C SER A 9 -10.06 -14.94 2.26
N ASP A 10 -9.07 -14.49 1.46
CA ASP A 10 -7.71 -15.02 1.54
C ASP A 10 -7.02 -14.51 2.81
N ALA A 11 -6.39 -15.42 3.55
CA ALA A 11 -5.66 -15.07 4.75
C ALA A 11 -4.35 -14.32 4.42
N LEU A 12 -3.93 -13.47 5.33
CA LEU A 12 -2.62 -12.83 5.30
C LEU A 12 -1.62 -13.75 6.01
N GLY A 13 -0.89 -14.54 5.22
CA GLY A 13 0.02 -15.55 5.77
C GLY A 13 -0.73 -16.59 6.60
N ASP A 14 -0.17 -16.94 7.74
CA ASP A 14 -0.76 -17.89 8.70
C ASP A 14 -1.62 -17.19 9.77
N SER A 15 -1.98 -15.93 9.54
CA SER A 15 -2.77 -15.15 10.50
C SER A 15 -4.26 -15.46 10.39
N VAL A 16 -5.02 -15.01 11.39
CA VAL A 16 -6.49 -15.10 11.37
C VAL A 16 -7.13 -13.95 10.57
N TYR A 17 -6.34 -13.02 10.08
CA TYR A 17 -6.83 -11.85 9.35
C TYR A 17 -6.88 -12.14 7.85
N HIS A 18 -7.90 -11.60 7.18
CA HIS A 18 -8.13 -11.79 5.75
C HIS A 18 -7.94 -10.48 4.98
N MET A 19 -7.84 -10.58 3.66
CA MET A 19 -7.70 -9.42 2.79
C MET A 19 -8.82 -8.40 3.00
N ALA A 20 -10.06 -8.86 3.19
CA ALA A 20 -11.20 -7.95 3.42
C ALA A 20 -11.01 -7.10 4.68
N ASP A 21 -10.36 -7.65 5.71
CA ASP A 21 -10.23 -6.99 7.02
C ASP A 21 -8.96 -6.12 7.10
N SER A 22 -7.85 -6.63 6.60
CA SER A 22 -6.52 -6.05 6.86
C SER A 22 -5.63 -6.00 5.60
N GLY A 23 -6.20 -6.16 4.42
CA GLY A 23 -5.46 -6.19 3.16
C GLY A 23 -5.11 -4.84 2.55
N CYS A 24 -5.37 -3.72 3.24
CA CYS A 24 -5.13 -2.40 2.67
C CYS A 24 -3.67 -2.18 2.28
N LEU A 25 -2.74 -2.57 3.13
CA LEU A 25 -1.31 -2.41 2.85
C LEU A 25 -0.86 -3.30 1.68
N THR A 26 -1.32 -4.55 1.66
CA THR A 26 -1.03 -5.47 0.54
C THR A 26 -1.54 -4.91 -0.79
N CYS A 27 -2.74 -4.34 -0.81
CA CYS A 27 -3.29 -3.70 -2.01
C CYS A 27 -2.44 -2.51 -2.44
N CYS A 28 -1.97 -1.70 -1.50
CA CYS A 28 -1.10 -0.56 -1.80
C CYS A 28 0.23 -1.01 -2.38
N VAL A 29 0.84 -2.04 -1.80
CA VAL A 29 2.10 -2.60 -2.30
C VAL A 29 1.91 -3.17 -3.71
N ALA A 30 0.86 -3.95 -3.93
CA ALA A 30 0.56 -4.50 -5.26
C ALA A 30 0.40 -3.39 -6.30
N ALA A 31 -0.34 -2.34 -5.97
CA ALA A 31 -0.52 -1.20 -6.87
C ALA A 31 0.78 -0.45 -7.12
N ALA A 32 1.60 -0.24 -6.09
CA ALA A 32 2.90 0.43 -6.25
C ALA A 32 3.83 -0.39 -7.16
N LEU A 33 3.91 -1.70 -6.97
CA LEU A 33 4.71 -2.57 -7.83
C LEU A 33 4.27 -2.46 -9.29
N GLN A 34 2.97 -2.49 -9.53
CA GLN A 34 2.42 -2.40 -10.87
C GLN A 34 2.65 -1.02 -11.49
N MET A 35 2.31 0.05 -10.78
CA MET A 35 2.41 1.42 -11.29
C MET A 35 3.87 1.86 -11.48
N GLN A 36 4.77 1.40 -10.63
CA GLN A 36 6.21 1.70 -10.75
C GLN A 36 6.92 0.73 -11.70
N GLN A 37 6.20 -0.24 -12.26
CA GLN A 37 6.73 -1.23 -13.20
C GLN A 37 7.91 -2.01 -12.60
N ILE A 38 7.76 -2.40 -11.34
CA ILE A 38 8.76 -3.21 -10.64
C ILE A 38 8.43 -4.68 -10.89
N SER A 39 9.37 -5.38 -11.52
CA SER A 39 9.26 -6.82 -11.74
C SER A 39 9.77 -7.57 -10.52
N VAL A 40 9.05 -8.60 -10.10
CA VAL A 40 9.42 -9.44 -8.97
C VAL A 40 9.51 -10.89 -9.46
N ASP A 41 10.63 -11.54 -9.22
CA ASP A 41 10.82 -12.94 -9.57
C ASP A 41 9.77 -13.81 -8.86
N GLY A 42 9.04 -14.60 -9.63
CA GLY A 42 7.99 -15.46 -9.10
C GLY A 42 6.60 -14.86 -9.11
N LEU A 43 6.47 -13.56 -9.44
CA LEU A 43 5.18 -12.91 -9.66
C LEU A 43 4.98 -12.61 -11.15
N PRO A 44 3.76 -12.81 -11.67
CA PRO A 44 3.47 -12.37 -13.03
C PRO A 44 3.51 -10.85 -13.13
N GLU A 45 3.72 -10.33 -14.34
CA GLU A 45 3.57 -8.90 -14.59
C GLU A 45 2.11 -8.50 -14.32
N ASN A 46 1.93 -7.33 -13.75
CA ASN A 46 0.61 -6.81 -13.38
C ASN A 46 -0.15 -7.74 -12.42
N ALA A 47 0.56 -8.43 -11.52
CA ALA A 47 -0.05 -9.26 -10.51
C ALA A 47 -1.09 -8.46 -9.69
N ASP A 48 -2.26 -9.05 -9.49
CA ASP A 48 -3.30 -8.43 -8.67
C ASP A 48 -3.00 -8.59 -7.18
N ALA A 49 -3.80 -7.94 -6.34
CA ALA A 49 -3.60 -7.97 -4.89
C ALA A 49 -3.69 -9.38 -4.32
N GLY A 50 -4.55 -10.23 -4.87
CA GLY A 50 -4.67 -11.63 -4.43
C GLY A 50 -3.43 -12.45 -4.76
N GLU A 51 -2.88 -12.29 -5.95
CA GLU A 51 -1.64 -12.95 -6.37
C GLU A 51 -0.45 -12.48 -5.52
N VAL A 52 -0.36 -11.18 -5.25
CA VAL A 52 0.68 -10.60 -4.39
C VAL A 52 0.55 -11.15 -2.97
N ASN A 53 -0.67 -11.20 -2.42
CA ASN A 53 -0.90 -11.76 -1.09
C ASN A 53 -0.46 -13.21 -1.00
N GLN A 54 -0.82 -14.04 -1.99
CA GLN A 54 -0.43 -15.43 -2.02
C GLN A 54 1.09 -15.58 -2.04
N PHE A 55 1.76 -14.83 -2.89
CA PHE A 55 3.21 -14.83 -3.01
C PHE A 55 3.87 -14.41 -1.69
N PHE A 56 3.40 -13.34 -1.08
CA PHE A 56 3.92 -12.87 0.21
C PHE A 56 3.67 -13.89 1.33
N SER A 57 2.50 -14.53 1.33
CA SER A 57 2.17 -15.55 2.32
C SER A 57 3.10 -16.76 2.22
N GLU A 58 3.45 -17.16 1.00
CA GLU A 58 4.37 -18.27 0.75
C GLU A 58 5.83 -17.94 1.08
N HIS A 59 6.18 -16.67 1.17
CA HIS A 59 7.56 -16.21 1.38
C HIS A 59 7.80 -15.58 2.76
N GLY A 60 6.86 -15.76 3.70
CA GLY A 60 7.03 -15.30 5.07
C GLY A 60 7.03 -13.80 5.25
N VAL A 61 6.34 -13.06 4.39
CA VAL A 61 6.30 -11.59 4.44
C VAL A 61 5.37 -11.06 5.53
N TYR A 62 4.50 -11.91 6.08
CA TYR A 62 3.61 -11.53 7.17
C TYR A 62 4.04 -12.19 8.48
N ASP A 63 3.83 -11.48 9.60
CA ASP A 63 3.94 -12.10 10.93
C ASP A 63 2.66 -12.84 11.29
N SER A 64 2.62 -13.43 12.49
CA SER A 64 1.46 -14.22 12.96
C SER A 64 0.20 -13.39 13.18
N ALA A 65 0.33 -12.07 13.29
CA ALA A 65 -0.78 -11.13 13.42
C ALA A 65 -1.22 -10.53 12.08
N GLY A 66 -0.63 -11.00 10.97
CA GLY A 66 -0.96 -10.49 9.63
C GLY A 66 -0.30 -9.15 9.29
N ASN A 67 0.65 -8.70 10.10
CA ASN A 67 1.40 -7.48 9.80
C ASN A 67 2.46 -7.77 8.74
N LEU A 68 2.57 -6.88 7.76
CA LEU A 68 3.58 -6.98 6.72
C LEU A 68 4.95 -6.63 7.29
N LEU A 69 5.92 -7.52 7.08
CA LEU A 69 7.30 -7.36 7.51
C LEU A 69 8.09 -6.71 6.37
N TRP A 70 8.40 -5.43 6.50
CA TRP A 70 9.04 -4.65 5.43
C TRP A 70 10.39 -5.21 5.00
N GLU A 71 11.20 -5.71 5.96
CA GLU A 71 12.49 -6.31 5.64
C GLU A 71 12.35 -7.58 4.80
N MET A 72 11.33 -8.39 5.10
CA MET A 72 11.03 -9.59 4.31
C MET A 72 10.51 -9.22 2.93
N LEU A 73 9.72 -8.16 2.83
CA LEU A 73 9.28 -7.64 1.54
C LEU A 73 10.47 -7.20 0.69
N GLU A 74 11.41 -6.47 1.27
CA GLU A 74 12.62 -6.03 0.56
C GLU A 74 13.40 -7.21 -0.01
N GLN A 75 13.59 -8.25 0.79
CA GLN A 75 14.31 -9.44 0.37
C GLN A 75 13.53 -10.22 -0.71
N THR A 76 12.24 -10.40 -0.50
CA THR A 76 11.38 -11.19 -1.38
C THR A 76 11.15 -10.52 -2.73
N ALA A 77 10.93 -9.20 -2.74
CA ALA A 77 10.64 -8.44 -3.95
C ALA A 77 11.90 -7.86 -4.62
N GLY A 78 13.05 -7.87 -3.95
CA GLY A 78 14.26 -7.27 -4.49
C GLY A 78 14.20 -5.75 -4.61
N VAL A 79 13.49 -5.11 -3.67
CA VAL A 79 13.31 -3.65 -3.64
C VAL A 79 13.86 -3.08 -2.34
N SER A 80 14.11 -1.77 -2.31
CA SER A 80 14.33 -1.02 -1.08
C SER A 80 13.05 -0.34 -0.67
N VAL A 81 12.83 -0.20 0.62
CA VAL A 81 11.67 0.54 1.16
C VAL A 81 12.21 1.68 2.02
N ARG A 82 11.95 2.92 1.57
CA ARG A 82 12.26 4.08 2.40
C ARG A 82 11.12 4.32 3.37
N LYS A 83 11.45 4.38 4.65
CA LYS A 83 10.49 4.56 5.75
C LYS A 83 10.68 5.93 6.36
N GLN A 84 9.60 6.68 6.52
CA GLN A 84 9.61 7.99 7.17
C GLN A 84 8.39 8.15 8.05
N ASP A 85 8.59 8.72 9.23
CA ASP A 85 7.50 9.19 10.06
C ASP A 85 7.05 10.57 9.57
N ALA A 86 5.83 10.97 9.96
CA ALA A 86 5.29 12.27 9.53
C ALA A 86 6.20 13.44 9.90
N ALA A 87 6.85 13.39 11.06
CA ALA A 87 7.76 14.45 11.54
C ALA A 87 9.03 14.57 10.70
N GLU A 88 9.40 13.55 9.94
CA GLU A 88 10.58 13.54 9.09
C GLU A 88 10.33 14.05 7.68
N LEU A 89 9.05 14.23 7.29
CA LEU A 89 8.68 14.70 5.97
C LEU A 89 9.01 16.17 5.81
N GLN A 90 9.67 16.50 4.71
CA GLN A 90 9.96 17.88 4.33
C GLN A 90 8.95 18.36 3.29
N ASP A 91 8.78 19.68 3.21
CA ASP A 91 7.88 20.30 2.22
C ASP A 91 8.31 19.90 0.79
N GLY A 92 7.33 19.47 0.00
CA GLY A 92 7.55 19.09 -1.39
C GLY A 92 8.16 17.70 -1.60
N GLU A 93 8.46 16.96 -0.54
CA GLU A 93 9.10 15.64 -0.64
C GLU A 93 8.19 14.63 -1.35
N LEU A 94 6.89 14.61 -1.01
CA LEU A 94 5.94 13.72 -1.67
C LEU A 94 5.73 14.10 -3.15
N ASP A 95 5.73 15.39 -3.46
CA ASP A 95 5.66 15.85 -4.85
C ASP A 95 6.87 15.40 -5.65
N GLN A 96 8.05 15.41 -5.05
CA GLN A 96 9.28 14.92 -5.68
C GLN A 96 9.20 13.42 -5.97
N GLU A 97 8.63 12.63 -5.05
CA GLU A 97 8.44 11.19 -5.26
C GLU A 97 7.51 10.93 -6.44
N LEU A 98 6.38 11.63 -6.48
CA LEU A 98 5.43 11.49 -7.59
C LEU A 98 6.05 11.92 -8.92
N ALA A 99 6.81 13.00 -8.93
CA ALA A 99 7.50 13.47 -10.12
C ALA A 99 8.56 12.46 -10.61
N ALA A 100 9.15 11.70 -9.71
CA ALA A 100 10.11 10.65 -10.03
C ALA A 100 9.46 9.33 -10.44
N GLY A 101 8.14 9.26 -10.50
CA GLY A 101 7.40 8.05 -10.86
C GLY A 101 7.30 7.03 -9.73
N ARG A 102 7.48 7.46 -8.50
CA ARG A 102 7.27 6.62 -7.32
C ARG A 102 5.98 7.03 -6.63
N TYR A 103 5.27 6.05 -6.10
CA TYR A 103 3.94 6.25 -5.52
C TYR A 103 3.98 5.94 -4.03
N PRO A 104 4.03 6.97 -3.17
CA PRO A 104 4.14 6.76 -1.72
C PRO A 104 2.93 6.06 -1.14
N ILE A 105 3.19 5.06 -0.28
CA ILE A 105 2.17 4.44 0.56
C ILE A 105 2.12 5.25 1.85
N VAL A 106 0.96 5.76 2.21
CA VAL A 106 0.82 6.60 3.39
C VAL A 106 -0.17 6.01 4.38
N ARG A 107 0.16 6.15 5.66
CA ARG A 107 -0.74 5.75 6.74
C ARG A 107 -1.57 6.95 7.16
N VAL A 108 -2.88 6.76 7.16
CA VAL A 108 -3.87 7.76 7.52
C VAL A 108 -4.78 7.20 8.60
N LYS A 109 -5.74 7.99 9.07
CA LYS A 109 -6.81 7.50 9.96
C LYS A 109 -8.15 7.59 9.25
N MET A 110 -8.96 6.56 9.45
CA MET A 110 -10.34 6.58 8.97
C MET A 110 -11.13 7.62 9.76
N PRO A 111 -11.91 8.49 9.07
CA PRO A 111 -12.55 9.63 9.74
C PRO A 111 -13.59 9.23 10.77
N LYS A 112 -14.27 8.10 10.58
CA LYS A 112 -15.33 7.65 11.51
C LYS A 112 -14.80 6.83 12.67
N SER A 113 -13.93 5.86 12.39
CA SER A 113 -13.44 4.92 13.41
C SER A 113 -12.17 5.39 14.11
N GLY A 114 -11.40 6.28 13.48
CA GLY A 114 -10.07 6.65 13.94
C GLY A 114 -9.02 5.55 13.78
N SER A 115 -9.38 4.44 13.15
CA SER A 115 -8.45 3.33 12.90
C SER A 115 -7.41 3.71 11.85
N TYR A 116 -6.19 3.20 11.98
CA TYR A 116 -5.17 3.37 10.96
C TYR A 116 -5.54 2.62 9.67
N HIS A 117 -5.18 3.23 8.57
CA HIS A 117 -5.46 2.71 7.23
C HIS A 117 -4.33 3.13 6.30
N TYR A 118 -4.07 2.34 5.27
CA TYR A 118 -3.06 2.67 4.25
C TYR A 118 -3.73 2.98 2.94
N VAL A 119 -3.28 4.05 2.30
CA VAL A 119 -3.67 4.44 0.95
C VAL A 119 -2.43 4.74 0.13
N LEU A 120 -2.57 4.71 -1.20
CA LEU A 120 -1.47 4.99 -2.11
C LEU A 120 -1.67 6.36 -2.75
N LEU A 121 -0.68 7.23 -2.63
CA LEU A 121 -0.69 8.51 -3.36
C LEU A 121 -0.40 8.23 -4.83
N VAL A 122 -1.30 8.67 -5.71
CA VAL A 122 -1.19 8.41 -7.15
C VAL A 122 -1.07 9.67 -7.98
N GLY A 123 -1.26 10.84 -7.38
CA GLY A 123 -1.16 12.11 -8.07
C GLY A 123 -1.54 13.28 -7.17
N SER A 124 -1.64 14.44 -7.77
CA SER A 124 -2.11 15.65 -7.09
C SER A 124 -2.98 16.47 -8.05
N ALA A 125 -3.98 17.15 -7.50
CA ALA A 125 -4.85 18.06 -8.24
C ALA A 125 -5.41 19.10 -7.27
N ASP A 126 -5.49 20.35 -7.74
CA ASP A 126 -6.12 21.45 -6.99
C ASP A 126 -5.56 21.63 -5.56
N GLY A 127 -4.23 21.44 -5.40
CA GLY A 127 -3.57 21.62 -4.11
C GLY A 127 -3.76 20.48 -3.12
N THR A 128 -4.35 19.36 -3.54
CA THR A 128 -4.49 18.15 -2.71
C THR A 128 -3.89 16.94 -3.40
N TYR A 129 -3.51 15.94 -2.60
CA TYR A 129 -3.09 14.65 -3.15
C TYR A 129 -4.31 13.79 -3.47
N LEU A 130 -4.18 13.00 -4.54
CA LEU A 130 -5.16 12.01 -4.93
C LEU A 130 -4.66 10.63 -4.51
N CYS A 131 -5.54 9.84 -3.95
CA CYS A 131 -5.22 8.53 -3.39
C CYS A 131 -6.00 7.40 -4.05
N MET A 132 -5.36 6.25 -4.17
CA MET A 132 -6.05 4.98 -4.34
C MET A 132 -6.33 4.44 -2.95
N ASP A 133 -7.63 4.27 -2.64
CA ASP A 133 -8.07 3.70 -1.37
C ASP A 133 -8.50 2.25 -1.59
N PRO A 134 -7.83 1.27 -0.96
CA PRO A 134 -8.20 -0.15 -1.11
C PRO A 134 -9.64 -0.49 -0.69
N LEU A 135 -10.26 0.32 0.14
CA LEU A 135 -11.66 0.12 0.57
C LEU A 135 -12.70 0.66 -0.42
N GLN A 136 -12.27 1.39 -1.46
CA GLN A 136 -13.21 1.88 -2.47
C GLN A 136 -13.82 0.73 -3.27
N THR A 137 -15.13 0.80 -3.48
CA THR A 137 -15.85 -0.19 -4.29
C THR A 137 -15.80 0.12 -5.78
N LYS A 138 -15.42 1.34 -6.14
CA LYS A 138 -15.30 1.80 -7.53
C LYS A 138 -13.85 2.13 -7.85
N GLU A 139 -13.47 2.00 -9.11
CA GLU A 139 -12.15 2.38 -9.61
C GLU A 139 -12.09 3.90 -9.78
N GLN A 140 -11.88 4.60 -8.67
CA GLN A 140 -11.75 6.06 -8.67
C GLN A 140 -10.76 6.47 -7.59
N THR A 141 -10.10 7.60 -7.81
CA THR A 141 -9.26 8.22 -6.79
C THR A 141 -10.12 9.03 -5.82
N VAL A 142 -9.62 9.19 -4.61
CA VAL A 142 -10.23 10.06 -3.59
C VAL A 142 -9.17 11.05 -3.10
N PRO A 143 -9.57 12.26 -2.68
CA PRO A 143 -8.59 13.21 -2.16
C PRO A 143 -8.09 12.78 -0.77
N LEU A 144 -6.83 13.06 -0.48
CA LEU A 144 -6.24 12.78 0.83
C LEU A 144 -7.01 13.48 1.95
N SER A 145 -7.61 14.63 1.66
CA SER A 145 -8.44 15.38 2.62
C SER A 145 -9.64 14.60 3.15
N ASP A 146 -10.11 13.57 2.43
CA ASP A 146 -11.17 12.68 2.93
C ASP A 146 -10.76 11.94 4.20
N PHE A 147 -9.45 11.84 4.46
CA PHE A 147 -8.87 11.22 5.66
C PHE A 147 -8.34 12.28 6.65
N GLY A 148 -8.82 13.52 6.55
CA GLY A 148 -8.39 14.63 7.40
C GLY A 148 -7.08 15.29 6.98
N GLY A 149 -6.46 14.86 5.89
CA GLY A 149 -5.24 15.45 5.35
C GLY A 149 -3.97 15.18 6.14
N LYS A 150 -4.04 14.42 7.23
CA LYS A 150 -2.88 14.10 8.08
C LYS A 150 -2.29 12.76 7.69
N ILE A 151 -0.96 12.72 7.55
CA ILE A 151 -0.18 11.52 7.25
C ILE A 151 0.60 11.13 8.51
N TYR A 152 0.54 9.86 8.89
CA TYR A 152 1.21 9.34 10.10
C TYR A 152 2.51 8.61 9.78
N ALA A 153 2.63 8.03 8.61
CA ALA A 153 3.85 7.35 8.17
C ALA A 153 3.86 7.26 6.64
N VAL A 154 5.05 7.16 6.07
CA VAL A 154 5.25 7.01 4.62
C VAL A 154 6.18 5.84 4.34
N ARG A 155 5.86 5.09 3.30
CA ARG A 155 6.70 4.01 2.75
C ARG A 155 6.79 4.19 1.24
N VAL A 156 7.99 4.20 0.71
CA VAL A 156 8.21 4.36 -0.73
C VAL A 156 9.07 3.21 -1.23
N LEU A 157 8.54 2.46 -2.20
CA LEU A 157 9.28 1.37 -2.84
C LEU A 157 10.25 1.94 -3.88
N GLN A 158 11.47 1.39 -3.90
CA GLN A 158 12.49 1.75 -4.88
C GLN A 158 13.09 0.46 -5.45
N SER A 159 13.14 0.38 -6.75
CA SER A 159 13.77 -0.76 -7.44
C SER A 159 15.30 -0.69 -7.39
#